data_ab8017b5250aad4b4d7080fb85044fe9
#
_entry.id   ab8017b5250aad4b4d7080fb85044fe9
#
_cell.length_a   1.000
_cell.length_b   1.000
_cell.length_c   1.000
_cell.angle_alpha   90.00
_cell.angle_beta   90.00
_cell.angle_gamma   90.00
#
_symmetry.space_group_name_H-M   'P 1'
#
loop_
_entity.id
_entity.type
_entity.pdbx_description
1 polymer ?
#
loop_
_entity_poly.entity_id
_entity_poly.type
_entity_poly.pdbx_seq_one_letter_code
_entity_poly.pdbx_strand_id
1 'polypeptide(L)'
;AKFRLKNLGFVFQEFNLLDTLSVKDNIFLPLVLARKDYKEMEKHLYRLAPKLRIQNLLEKRPFELSGGQKQRVAIARSLITNPQILLADEPTAALDYRNSEDLLNLFEAINNDDQTILMVTHSANAASHAKRVLFIKDGRIFHQLYRGNKSNQEFSKEISLSMAALL
;
A
#
# COMPACT_ATOMS: atom_id res chain seq x y z
N ALA A 1 -14.42 15.19 5.27
CA ALA A 1 -13.31 14.63 6.06
C ALA A 1 -13.65 13.29 6.71
N LYS A 2 -14.75 13.15 7.48
CA LYS A 2 -15.13 11.91 8.19
C LYS A 2 -15.30 10.68 7.27
N PHE A 3 -15.85 10.85 6.06
CA PHE A 3 -16.03 9.75 5.09
C PHE A 3 -14.66 9.18 4.64
N ARG A 4 -13.69 10.03 4.33
CA ARG A 4 -12.35 9.61 3.90
C ARG A 4 -11.63 8.85 5.02
N LEU A 5 -11.65 9.38 6.24
CA LEU A 5 -11.01 8.75 7.41
C LEU A 5 -11.53 7.34 7.70
N LYS A 6 -12.81 7.08 7.44
CA LYS A 6 -13.46 5.80 7.76
C LYS A 6 -13.33 4.77 6.63
N ASN A 7 -13.30 5.22 5.36
CA ASN A 7 -13.47 4.32 4.23
C ASN A 7 -12.23 4.20 3.33
N LEU A 8 -11.30 5.15 3.39
CA LEU A 8 -10.14 5.20 2.51
C LEU A 8 -8.84 5.22 3.31
N GLY A 9 -7.93 4.31 2.96
CA GLY A 9 -6.53 4.35 3.37
C GLY A 9 -5.67 4.87 2.21
N PHE A 10 -4.62 5.66 2.52
CA PHE A 10 -3.72 6.21 1.51
C PHE A 10 -2.28 5.82 1.80
N VAL A 11 -1.60 5.31 0.78
CA VAL A 11 -0.16 5.05 0.76
C VAL A 11 0.44 5.89 -0.36
N PHE A 12 1.34 6.81 0.00
CA PHE A 12 1.99 7.72 -0.93
C PHE A 12 3.39 7.23 -1.31
N GLN A 13 3.90 7.72 -2.43
CA GLN A 13 5.28 7.49 -2.88
C GLN A 13 6.29 7.94 -1.82
N GLU A 14 6.11 9.13 -1.27
CA GLU A 14 6.81 9.59 -0.08
C GLU A 14 6.07 9.08 1.15
N PHE A 15 6.77 8.45 2.08
CA PHE A 15 6.16 7.74 3.22
C PHE A 15 5.32 8.63 4.13
N ASN A 16 5.59 9.95 4.12
CA ASN A 16 4.89 10.97 4.92
C ASN A 16 4.79 10.60 6.40
N LEU A 17 5.84 10.01 6.95
CA LEU A 17 5.97 9.73 8.37
C LEU A 17 6.50 10.96 9.09
N LEU A 18 6.00 11.18 10.31
CA LEU A 18 6.44 12.28 11.17
C LEU A 18 7.66 11.81 11.97
N ASP A 19 8.83 12.40 11.71
CA ASP A 19 10.10 12.04 12.36
C ASP A 19 10.11 12.31 13.87
N THR A 20 9.25 13.22 14.33
CA THR A 20 9.08 13.56 15.75
C THR A 20 8.30 12.51 16.54
N LEU A 21 7.61 11.61 15.87
CA LEU A 21 6.79 10.55 16.46
C LEU A 21 7.46 9.18 16.34
N SER A 22 7.17 8.27 17.28
CA SER A 22 7.53 6.87 17.14
C SER A 22 6.77 6.23 15.97
N VAL A 23 7.20 5.04 15.53
CA VAL A 23 6.45 4.24 14.56
C VAL A 23 5.03 3.96 15.04
N LYS A 24 4.89 3.57 16.30
CA LYS A 24 3.59 3.32 16.95
C LYS A 24 2.69 4.55 16.88
N ASP A 25 3.21 5.72 17.24
CA ASP A 25 2.45 6.95 17.23
C ASP A 25 2.07 7.41 15.81
N ASN A 26 2.98 7.22 14.84
CA ASN A 26 2.66 7.45 13.42
C ASN A 26 1.48 6.58 12.96
N ILE A 27 1.47 5.30 13.33
CA ILE A 27 0.40 4.38 12.97
C ILE A 27 -0.92 4.77 13.66
N PHE A 28 -0.85 5.20 14.91
CA PHE A 28 -2.04 5.57 15.69
C PHE A 28 -2.67 6.90 15.28
N LEU A 29 -1.94 7.76 14.58
CA LEU A 29 -2.37 9.11 14.27
C LEU A 29 -3.80 9.20 13.70
N PRO A 30 -4.23 8.38 12.71
CA PRO A 30 -5.60 8.42 12.21
C PRO A 30 -6.65 8.07 13.27
N LEU A 31 -6.34 7.16 14.18
CA LEU A 31 -7.26 6.75 15.25
C LEU A 31 -7.34 7.78 16.36
N VAL A 32 -6.23 8.46 16.68
CA VAL A 32 -6.19 9.61 17.60
C VAL A 32 -7.07 10.73 17.06
N LEU A 33 -6.94 11.06 15.78
CA LEU A 33 -7.79 12.06 15.12
C LEU A 33 -9.27 11.66 15.10
N ALA A 34 -9.56 10.37 15.04
CA ALA A 34 -10.91 9.81 15.16
C ALA A 34 -11.40 9.68 16.62
N ARG A 35 -10.59 10.11 17.60
CA ARG A 35 -10.88 10.04 19.05
C ARG A 35 -11.21 8.63 19.53
N LYS A 36 -10.48 7.65 19.05
CA LYS A 36 -10.63 6.25 19.47
C LYS A 36 -9.96 6.03 20.83
N ASP A 37 -10.51 5.10 21.60
CA ASP A 37 -9.91 4.68 22.86
C ASP A 37 -8.57 3.96 22.63
N TYR A 38 -7.60 4.20 23.53
CA TYR A 38 -6.24 3.65 23.42
C TYR A 38 -6.23 2.11 23.37
N LYS A 39 -7.07 1.45 24.17
CA LYS A 39 -7.17 -0.03 24.15
C LYS A 39 -7.68 -0.56 22.81
N GLU A 40 -8.60 0.15 22.17
CA GLU A 40 -9.07 -0.18 20.82
C GLU A 40 -7.94 -0.01 19.80
N MET A 41 -7.16 1.07 19.90
CA MET A 41 -5.99 1.31 19.03
C MET A 41 -4.95 0.19 19.16
N GLU A 42 -4.59 -0.20 20.38
CA GLU A 42 -3.65 -1.29 20.61
C GLU A 42 -4.15 -2.63 20.07
N LYS A 43 -5.43 -2.94 20.22
CA LYS A 43 -6.03 -4.16 19.67
C LYS A 43 -5.91 -4.22 18.14
N HIS A 44 -6.14 -3.10 17.44
CA HIS A 44 -5.97 -3.01 16.00
C HIS A 44 -4.50 -3.20 15.60
N LEU A 45 -3.59 -2.51 16.27
CA LEU A 45 -2.15 -2.63 16.01
C LEU A 45 -1.63 -4.06 16.26
N TYR A 46 -2.07 -4.71 17.32
CA TYR A 46 -1.66 -6.07 17.67
C TYR A 46 -2.01 -7.10 16.58
N ARG A 47 -3.11 -6.88 15.87
CA ARG A 47 -3.51 -7.73 14.73
C ARG A 47 -2.73 -7.41 13.45
N LEU A 48 -2.40 -6.14 13.25
CA LEU A 48 -1.82 -5.63 12.00
C LEU A 48 -0.29 -5.77 11.97
N ALA A 49 0.39 -5.49 13.07
CA ALA A 49 1.84 -5.43 13.12
C ALA A 49 2.55 -6.74 12.70
N PRO A 50 2.07 -7.94 13.09
CA PRO A 50 2.66 -9.19 12.61
C PRO A 50 2.52 -9.39 11.10
N LYS A 51 1.37 -9.07 10.52
CA LYS A 51 1.12 -9.20 9.09
C LYS A 51 2.08 -8.33 8.26
N LEU A 52 2.43 -7.16 8.78
CA LEU A 52 3.33 -6.21 8.14
C LEU A 52 4.80 -6.37 8.57
N ARG A 53 5.09 -7.29 9.50
CA ARG A 53 6.44 -7.56 10.05
C ARG A 53 7.10 -6.31 10.64
N ILE A 54 6.34 -5.54 11.43
CA ILE A 54 6.79 -4.28 12.05
C ILE A 54 6.81 -4.30 13.57
N GLN A 55 6.56 -5.46 14.23
CA GLN A 55 6.49 -5.56 15.68
C GLN A 55 7.72 -4.98 16.38
N ASN A 56 8.92 -5.28 15.84
CA ASN A 56 10.20 -4.84 16.38
C ASN A 56 10.55 -3.39 16.05
N LEU A 57 9.69 -2.70 15.33
CA LEU A 57 9.91 -1.33 14.86
C LEU A 57 9.09 -0.30 15.64
N LEU A 58 8.12 -0.71 16.44
CA LEU A 58 7.08 0.15 17.02
C LEU A 58 7.63 1.30 17.86
N GLU A 59 8.72 1.07 18.60
CA GLU A 59 9.36 2.07 19.47
C GLU A 59 10.43 2.90 18.75
N LYS A 60 10.77 2.56 17.49
CA LYS A 60 11.75 3.28 16.71
C LYS A 60 11.18 4.58 16.13
N ARG A 61 12.08 5.45 15.67
CA ARG A 61 11.74 6.66 14.92
C ARG A 61 11.89 6.42 13.41
N PRO A 62 11.17 7.14 12.54
CA PRO A 62 11.25 6.96 11.09
C PRO A 62 12.66 7.04 10.52
N PHE A 63 13.52 7.92 11.03
CA PHE A 63 14.91 8.05 10.56
C PHE A 63 15.79 6.83 10.87
N GLU A 64 15.38 5.94 11.77
CA GLU A 64 16.08 4.68 12.07
C GLU A 64 15.67 3.52 11.13
N LEU A 65 14.73 3.75 10.23
CA LEU A 65 14.15 2.73 9.37
C LEU A 65 14.72 2.75 7.96
N SER A 66 14.83 1.57 7.33
CA SER A 66 15.06 1.46 5.89
C SER A 66 13.82 1.94 5.10
N GLY A 67 13.99 2.24 3.81
CA GLY A 67 12.89 2.62 2.93
C GLY A 67 11.74 1.63 2.92
N GLY A 68 12.04 0.33 2.80
CA GLY A 68 11.03 -0.72 2.85
C GLY A 68 10.32 -0.82 4.20
N GLN A 69 11.02 -0.58 5.31
CA GLN A 69 10.41 -0.52 6.64
C GLN A 69 9.49 0.70 6.78
N LYS A 70 9.92 1.88 6.30
CA LYS A 70 9.08 3.09 6.26
C LYS A 70 7.79 2.84 5.49
N GLN A 71 7.89 2.16 4.36
CA GLN A 71 6.71 1.84 3.53
C GLN A 71 5.74 0.90 4.26
N ARG A 72 6.23 -0.12 4.94
CA ARG A 72 5.40 -1.01 5.76
C ARG A 72 4.69 -0.26 6.89
N VAL A 73 5.35 0.69 7.52
CA VAL A 73 4.76 1.57 8.55
C VAL A 73 3.69 2.48 7.95
N ALA A 74 3.92 3.06 6.77
CA ALA A 74 2.93 3.87 6.05
C ALA A 74 1.68 3.05 5.68
N ILE A 75 1.86 1.80 5.25
CA ILE A 75 0.76 0.86 5.01
C ILE A 75 0.01 0.55 6.32
N ALA A 76 0.73 0.29 7.41
CA ALA A 76 0.11 0.05 8.72
C ALA A 76 -0.77 1.23 9.14
N ARG A 77 -0.26 2.47 9.01
CA ARG A 77 -1.02 3.68 9.29
C ARG A 77 -2.27 3.81 8.43
N SER A 78 -2.20 3.42 7.17
CA SER A 78 -3.34 3.50 6.25
C SER A 78 -4.39 2.41 6.51
N LEU A 79 -3.98 1.24 7.03
CA LEU A 79 -4.87 0.11 7.31
C LEU A 79 -5.43 0.09 8.73
N ILE A 80 -4.85 0.86 9.67
CA ILE A 80 -5.24 0.81 11.09
C ILE A 80 -6.71 1.21 11.33
N THR A 81 -7.27 2.02 10.44
CA THR A 81 -8.69 2.43 10.48
C THR A 81 -9.63 1.41 9.88
N ASN A 82 -9.12 0.28 9.38
CA ASN A 82 -9.86 -0.74 8.66
C ASN A 82 -10.66 -0.17 7.47
N PRO A 83 -9.99 0.49 6.50
CA PRO A 83 -10.65 1.14 5.39
C PRO A 83 -11.26 0.12 4.41
N GLN A 84 -12.28 0.53 3.66
CA GLN A 84 -12.85 -0.29 2.59
C GLN A 84 -11.93 -0.41 1.38
N ILE A 85 -11.18 0.66 1.08
CA ILE A 85 -10.27 0.72 -0.06
C ILE A 85 -8.93 1.30 0.41
N LEU A 86 -7.85 0.62 0.04
CA LEU A 86 -6.48 1.14 0.15
C LEU A 86 -6.07 1.72 -1.20
N LEU A 87 -5.75 3.00 -1.21
CA LEU A 87 -5.24 3.72 -2.37
C LEU A 87 -3.72 3.81 -2.26
N ALA A 88 -3.00 3.34 -3.27
CA ALA A 88 -1.54 3.37 -3.32
C ALA A 88 -1.07 4.12 -4.57
N ASP A 89 -0.34 5.21 -4.38
CA ASP A 89 0.20 6.04 -5.45
C ASP A 89 1.70 5.80 -5.56
N GLU A 90 2.12 5.15 -6.66
CA GLU A 90 3.51 4.76 -6.93
C GLU A 90 4.24 4.15 -5.72
N PRO A 91 3.68 3.13 -5.06
CA PRO A 91 4.16 2.68 -3.74
C PRO A 91 5.56 2.07 -3.76
N THR A 92 6.08 1.73 -4.93
CA THR A 92 7.41 1.13 -5.13
C THR A 92 8.46 2.11 -5.66
N ALA A 93 8.08 3.33 -6.04
CA ALA A 93 8.98 4.25 -6.74
C ALA A 93 10.24 4.66 -5.94
N ALA A 94 10.15 4.70 -4.62
CA ALA A 94 11.27 5.05 -3.73
C ALA A 94 12.05 3.82 -3.22
N LEU A 95 11.79 2.61 -3.75
CA LEU A 95 12.36 1.36 -3.28
C LEU A 95 13.29 0.75 -4.35
N ASP A 96 14.32 0.04 -3.87
CA ASP A 96 15.09 -0.87 -4.73
C ASP A 96 14.23 -2.08 -5.17
N TYR A 97 14.73 -2.84 -6.12
CA TYR A 97 14.02 -3.97 -6.71
C TYR A 97 13.53 -4.99 -5.66
N ARG A 98 14.42 -5.40 -4.73
CA ARG A 98 14.09 -6.41 -3.73
C ARG A 98 13.00 -5.94 -2.77
N ASN A 99 13.13 -4.72 -2.26
CA ASN A 99 12.13 -4.13 -1.39
C ASN A 99 10.80 -3.88 -2.12
N SER A 100 10.85 -3.58 -3.43
CA SER A 100 9.65 -3.45 -4.29
C SER A 100 8.91 -4.78 -4.41
N GLU A 101 9.60 -5.88 -4.71
CA GLU A 101 9.00 -7.21 -4.79
C GLU A 101 8.40 -7.65 -3.44
N ASP A 102 9.12 -7.44 -2.35
CA ASP A 102 8.62 -7.75 -1.01
C ASP A 102 7.34 -6.96 -0.67
N LEU A 103 7.26 -5.71 -1.12
CA LEU A 103 6.08 -4.87 -0.92
C LEU A 103 4.89 -5.32 -1.78
N LEU A 104 5.13 -5.65 -3.05
CA LEU A 104 4.10 -6.11 -3.97
C LEU A 104 3.51 -7.44 -3.53
N ASN A 105 4.35 -8.38 -3.08
CA ASN A 105 3.91 -9.63 -2.45
C ASN A 105 3.07 -9.38 -1.18
N LEU A 106 3.43 -8.37 -0.40
CA LEU A 106 2.65 -7.96 0.75
C LEU A 106 1.27 -7.43 0.34
N PHE A 107 1.18 -6.62 -0.72
CA PHE A 107 -0.10 -6.16 -1.25
C PHE A 107 -0.98 -7.31 -1.76
N GLU A 108 -0.40 -8.31 -2.43
CA GLU A 108 -1.15 -9.51 -2.81
C GLU A 108 -1.70 -10.24 -1.59
N ALA A 109 -0.89 -10.42 -0.54
CA ALA A 109 -1.34 -11.05 0.71
C ALA A 109 -2.48 -10.26 1.39
N ILE A 110 -2.35 -8.94 1.48
CA ILE A 110 -3.39 -8.05 2.03
C ILE A 110 -4.67 -8.13 1.20
N ASN A 111 -4.56 -8.17 -0.15
CA ASN A 111 -5.72 -8.30 -1.02
C ASN A 111 -6.40 -9.67 -0.89
N ASN A 112 -5.62 -10.73 -0.66
CA ASN A 112 -6.17 -12.07 -0.42
C ASN A 112 -6.89 -12.19 0.95
N ASP A 113 -6.60 -11.27 1.87
CA ASP A 113 -7.34 -11.08 3.14
C ASP A 113 -8.54 -10.13 2.98
N ASP A 114 -9.15 -10.07 1.79
CA ASP A 114 -10.34 -9.29 1.43
C ASP A 114 -10.18 -7.76 1.42
N GLN A 115 -8.95 -7.22 1.49
CA GLN A 115 -8.72 -5.79 1.34
C GLN A 115 -8.73 -5.38 -0.14
N THR A 116 -9.64 -4.50 -0.51
CA THR A 116 -9.60 -3.87 -1.86
C THR A 116 -8.44 -2.89 -1.93
N ILE A 117 -7.61 -3.04 -2.98
CA ILE A 117 -6.47 -2.16 -3.22
C ILE A 117 -6.61 -1.55 -4.62
N LEU A 118 -6.48 -0.24 -4.71
CA LEU A 118 -6.35 0.50 -5.97
C LEU A 118 -4.96 1.12 -6.02
N MET A 119 -4.12 0.64 -6.92
CA MET A 119 -2.75 1.13 -7.09
C MET A 119 -2.62 1.90 -8.40
N VAL A 120 -1.98 3.06 -8.34
CA VAL A 120 -1.54 3.81 -9.53
C VAL A 120 -0.04 3.59 -9.68
N THR A 121 0.39 3.21 -10.89
CA THR A 121 1.81 2.97 -11.17
C THR A 121 2.10 3.08 -12.67
N HIS A 122 3.34 3.46 -13.00
CA HIS A 122 3.91 3.41 -14.34
C HIS A 122 4.74 2.13 -14.56
N SER A 123 4.88 1.28 -13.55
CA SER A 123 5.66 0.03 -13.62
C SER A 123 4.77 -1.13 -14.07
N ALA A 124 5.08 -1.73 -15.21
CA ALA A 124 4.41 -2.96 -15.67
C ALA A 124 4.62 -4.12 -14.70
N ASN A 125 5.79 -4.19 -14.04
CA ASN A 125 6.07 -5.17 -13.01
C ASN A 125 5.14 -4.98 -11.80
N ALA A 126 5.05 -3.76 -11.27
CA ALA A 126 4.14 -3.48 -10.15
C ALA A 126 2.68 -3.77 -10.52
N ALA A 127 2.23 -3.35 -11.70
CA ALA A 127 0.88 -3.61 -12.19
C ALA A 127 0.57 -5.10 -12.37
N SER A 128 1.57 -5.94 -12.67
CA SER A 128 1.39 -7.39 -12.86
C SER A 128 0.96 -8.14 -11.59
N HIS A 129 1.15 -7.55 -10.41
CA HIS A 129 0.68 -8.09 -9.14
C HIS A 129 -0.83 -7.87 -8.91
N ALA A 130 -1.48 -7.03 -9.72
CA ALA A 130 -2.91 -6.81 -9.64
C ALA A 130 -3.72 -7.91 -10.36
N LYS A 131 -4.95 -8.11 -9.93
CA LYS A 131 -5.90 -9.01 -10.60
C LYS A 131 -6.47 -8.40 -11.89
N ARG A 132 -6.54 -7.06 -11.95
CA ARG A 132 -7.05 -6.27 -13.08
C ARG A 132 -6.23 -5.01 -13.25
N VAL A 133 -5.89 -4.67 -14.47
CA VAL A 133 -5.17 -3.46 -14.85
C VAL A 133 -6.04 -2.61 -15.77
N LEU A 134 -6.15 -1.34 -15.44
CA LEU A 134 -6.87 -0.33 -16.22
C LEU A 134 -5.85 0.65 -16.81
N PHE A 135 -5.89 0.86 -18.10
CA PHE A 135 -5.08 1.86 -18.80
C PHE A 135 -5.90 3.14 -18.95
N ILE A 136 -5.39 4.23 -18.39
CA ILE A 136 -6.06 5.54 -18.41
C ILE A 136 -5.28 6.47 -19.31
N LYS A 137 -5.97 7.10 -20.26
CA LYS A 137 -5.43 8.14 -21.13
C LYS A 137 -6.47 9.26 -21.23
N ASP A 138 -6.04 10.50 -21.07
CA ASP A 138 -6.90 11.69 -21.15
C ASP A 138 -8.15 11.60 -20.23
N GLY A 139 -7.98 11.06 -19.02
CA GLY A 139 -9.04 10.92 -18.02
C GLY A 139 -10.09 9.84 -18.34
N ARG A 140 -9.82 8.95 -19.31
CA ARG A 140 -10.72 7.87 -19.70
C ARG A 140 -10.02 6.52 -19.64
N ILE A 141 -10.79 5.48 -19.28
CA ILE A 141 -10.31 4.11 -19.40
C ILE A 141 -10.28 3.75 -20.89
N PHE A 142 -9.08 3.52 -21.40
CA PHE A 142 -8.82 3.20 -22.79
C PHE A 142 -8.79 1.69 -23.04
N HIS A 143 -8.20 0.95 -22.12
CA HIS A 143 -8.01 -0.50 -22.22
C HIS A 143 -8.00 -1.13 -20.84
N GLN A 144 -8.27 -2.43 -20.78
CA GLN A 144 -8.17 -3.20 -19.53
C GLN A 144 -7.68 -4.62 -19.77
N LEU A 145 -6.94 -5.14 -18.81
CA LEU A 145 -6.43 -6.49 -18.80
C LEU A 145 -6.78 -7.19 -17.49
N TYR A 146 -7.00 -8.49 -17.57
CA TYR A 146 -7.20 -9.36 -16.41
C TYR A 146 -6.05 -10.35 -16.32
N ARG A 147 -5.49 -10.53 -15.13
CA ARG A 147 -4.39 -11.49 -14.91
C ARG A 147 -4.85 -12.94 -15.13
N GLY A 148 -6.01 -13.32 -14.59
CA GLY A 148 -6.47 -14.71 -14.64
C GLY A 148 -5.45 -15.64 -13.98
N ASN A 149 -5.10 -16.72 -14.68
CA ASN A 149 -4.13 -17.72 -14.23
C ASN A 149 -2.67 -17.44 -14.67
N LYS A 150 -2.39 -16.26 -15.24
CA LYS A 150 -1.04 -15.89 -15.69
C LYS A 150 -0.11 -15.67 -14.50
N SER A 151 1.15 -16.04 -14.66
CA SER A 151 2.21 -15.62 -13.75
C SER A 151 2.42 -14.11 -13.83
N ASN A 152 3.05 -13.53 -12.82
CA ASN A 152 3.38 -12.09 -12.82
C ASN A 152 4.27 -11.75 -14.03
N GLN A 153 5.19 -12.62 -14.41
CA GLN A 153 6.08 -12.41 -15.56
C GLN A 153 5.32 -12.39 -16.89
N GLU A 154 4.39 -13.32 -17.11
CA GLU A 154 3.56 -13.35 -18.33
C GLU A 154 2.66 -12.11 -18.39
N PHE A 155 2.04 -11.76 -17.27
CA PHE A 155 1.14 -10.60 -17.20
C PHE A 155 1.89 -9.29 -17.35
N SER A 156 3.10 -9.15 -16.78
CA SER A 156 3.97 -7.99 -16.97
C SER A 156 4.35 -7.77 -18.45
N LYS A 157 4.63 -8.84 -19.20
CA LYS A 157 4.90 -8.76 -20.65
C LYS A 157 3.69 -8.25 -21.42
N GLU A 158 2.50 -8.78 -21.12
CA GLU A 158 1.25 -8.34 -21.76
C GLU A 158 0.93 -6.88 -21.47
N ILE A 159 1.14 -6.44 -20.21
CA ILE A 159 0.99 -5.03 -19.80
C ILE A 159 1.97 -4.14 -20.57
N SER A 160 3.26 -4.54 -20.64
CA SER A 160 4.29 -3.78 -21.35
C SER A 160 3.98 -3.62 -22.84
N LEU A 161 3.49 -4.67 -23.51
CA LEU A 161 3.06 -4.61 -24.90
C LEU A 161 1.88 -3.65 -25.09
N SER A 162 0.90 -3.69 -24.19
CA SER A 162 -0.25 -2.77 -24.23
C SER A 162 0.18 -1.32 -23.97
N MET A 163 1.11 -1.08 -23.04
CA MET A 163 1.67 0.26 -22.80
C MET A 163 2.36 0.80 -24.05
N ALA A 164 3.16 0.00 -24.75
CA ALA A 164 3.86 0.40 -25.97
C ALA A 164 2.90 0.71 -27.12
N ALA A 165 1.77 0.01 -27.20
CA ALA A 165 0.75 0.25 -28.25
C ALA A 165 -0.09 1.51 -27.98
N LEU A 166 -0.03 2.11 -26.78
CA LEU A 166 -0.77 3.30 -26.38
C LEU A 166 0.02 4.61 -26.59
N LEU A 167 1.34 4.50 -26.84
CA LEU A 167 2.22 5.64 -27.16
C LEU A 167 2.10 6.01 -28.63
#